data_bc8ff596e36fca483b533978f2aebb2c
#
_entry.id   bc8ff596e36fca483b533978f2aebb2c
#
_cell.length_a   1.000
_cell.length_b   1.000
_cell.length_c   1.000
_cell.angle_alpha   90.00
_cell.angle_beta   90.00
_cell.angle_gamma   90.00
#
_symmetry.space_group_name_H-M   'P 1'
#
loop_
_entity.id
_entity.type
_entity.pdbx_description
1 polymer ?
#
loop_
_entity_poly.entity_id
_entity_poly.type
_entity_poly.pdbx_seq_one_letter_code
_entity_poly.pdbx_strand_id
1 'polypeptide(L)'
;PDTPHWVCTKKRAQESLLIGSLRDLRVQWYKVKSKDKALPADLRSWYNIIQGALKVILNASYGVFGAESFDLYCPPVAEGTAAVARHSLTQILNKAKAIGIQVLYGDTDSLFLKNPSKQQIEELARWTEHELKMSLDVDKVYRYAVFSQRKKNYLGVLEDGAVDVKGLTGKKRHIPVFIKKSFDRMKERLAKVKTPPDFENAKKDIAEIVRDCYMKLKRREWESMSDLAFNVVLGEELDHYTKTTPQHVKAAKMLKANGLDLKAGDLISFVKVTKEPHVKPVELATKNEIDIEKYVAYLQSTFDQVLDALGLDFEEIIGLTKLERFM
;
A
#
# COMPACT_ATOMS: atom_id res chain seq x y z
N PRO A 1 -8.65 10.18 26.94
CA PRO A 1 -7.43 9.72 26.26
C PRO A 1 -6.20 10.02 27.12
N ASP A 2 -5.27 9.09 27.11
CA ASP A 2 -4.03 9.21 27.88
C ASP A 2 -3.08 10.17 27.14
N THR A 3 -2.95 11.39 27.67
CA THR A 3 -2.12 12.46 27.10
C THR A 3 -1.75 13.45 28.21
N PRO A 4 -0.50 13.99 28.23
CA PRO A 4 -0.11 15.03 29.19
C PRO A 4 -0.74 16.39 28.86
N HIS A 5 -1.43 16.51 27.76
CA HIS A 5 -2.00 17.78 27.29
C HIS A 5 -3.47 17.91 27.67
N TRP A 6 -3.89 19.14 27.88
CA TRP A 6 -5.28 19.48 28.13
C TRP A 6 -5.88 20.22 26.94
N VAL A 7 -7.20 20.10 26.74
CA VAL A 7 -7.94 20.75 25.67
C VAL A 7 -8.98 21.69 26.26
N CYS A 8 -9.01 22.92 25.76
CA CYS A 8 -10.05 23.89 26.15
C CYS A 8 -11.41 23.46 25.61
N THR A 9 -12.36 23.19 26.50
CA THR A 9 -13.74 22.84 26.12
C THR A 9 -14.65 24.03 25.95
N LYS A 10 -14.22 25.25 26.31
CA LYS A 10 -15.01 26.49 26.27
C LYS A 10 -14.91 27.23 24.93
N LYS A 11 -13.75 27.17 24.28
CA LYS A 11 -13.48 27.85 23.01
C LYS A 11 -12.81 26.91 22.02
N ARG A 12 -13.22 27.00 20.75
CA ARG A 12 -12.50 26.37 19.65
C ARG A 12 -11.34 27.26 19.22
N ALA A 13 -10.19 26.66 19.02
CA ALA A 13 -9.03 27.33 18.42
C ALA A 13 -9.31 27.66 16.94
N GLN A 14 -8.61 28.63 16.40
CA GLN A 14 -8.76 29.08 15.03
C GLN A 14 -8.45 27.95 14.02
N GLU A 15 -7.44 27.15 14.29
CA GLU A 15 -7.05 25.97 13.49
C GLU A 15 -8.17 24.93 13.46
N SER A 16 -8.80 24.66 14.61
CA SER A 16 -9.94 23.74 14.71
C SER A 16 -11.16 24.22 13.92
N LEU A 17 -11.41 25.55 13.89
CA LEU A 17 -12.49 26.14 13.09
C LEU A 17 -12.18 25.99 11.61
N LEU A 18 -10.97 26.34 11.17
CA LEU A 18 -10.55 26.26 9.78
C LEU A 18 -10.59 24.80 9.25
N ILE A 19 -9.92 23.88 9.94
CA ILE A 19 -9.89 22.47 9.54
C ILE A 19 -11.28 21.84 9.58
N GLY A 20 -12.08 22.17 10.61
CA GLY A 20 -13.46 21.72 10.72
C GLY A 20 -14.33 22.21 9.55
N SER A 21 -14.24 23.48 9.18
CA SER A 21 -14.98 24.05 8.05
C SER A 21 -14.59 23.41 6.72
N LEU A 22 -13.30 23.21 6.48
CA LEU A 22 -12.81 22.52 5.27
C LEU A 22 -13.27 21.06 5.21
N ARG A 23 -13.27 20.37 6.37
CA ARG A 23 -13.80 19.00 6.47
C ARG A 23 -15.29 18.97 6.13
N ASP A 24 -16.09 19.86 6.70
CA ASP A 24 -17.53 19.88 6.50
C ASP A 24 -17.87 20.24 5.05
N LEU A 25 -17.20 21.23 4.47
CA LEU A 25 -17.32 21.55 3.05
C LEU A 25 -16.98 20.35 2.15
N ARG A 26 -15.92 19.63 2.48
CA ARG A 26 -15.55 18.40 1.76
C ARG A 26 -16.63 17.33 1.88
N VAL A 27 -17.06 17.01 3.11
CA VAL A 27 -17.91 15.83 3.39
C VAL A 27 -19.35 16.10 3.02
N GLN A 28 -19.89 17.27 3.38
CA GLN A 28 -21.31 17.60 3.22
C GLN A 28 -21.63 18.13 1.82
N TRP A 29 -20.66 18.69 1.11
CA TRP A 29 -20.87 19.30 -0.21
C TRP A 29 -20.15 18.54 -1.32
N TYR A 30 -18.84 18.63 -1.43
CA TYR A 30 -18.10 18.13 -2.58
C TYR A 30 -18.16 16.62 -2.73
N LYS A 31 -18.06 15.86 -1.65
CA LYS A 31 -18.14 14.39 -1.67
C LYS A 31 -19.53 13.90 -2.06
N VAL A 32 -20.58 14.60 -1.62
CA VAL A 32 -21.97 14.27 -1.98
C VAL A 32 -22.18 14.54 -3.46
N LYS A 33 -21.83 15.74 -3.95
CA LYS A 33 -21.96 16.12 -5.35
C LYS A 33 -21.15 15.22 -6.30
N SER A 34 -19.98 14.78 -5.90
CA SER A 34 -19.17 13.86 -6.71
C SER A 34 -19.82 12.47 -6.93
N LYS A 35 -20.78 12.10 -6.09
CA LYS A 35 -21.52 10.82 -6.16
C LYS A 35 -22.92 10.95 -6.75
N ASP A 36 -23.40 12.16 -6.95
CA ASP A 36 -24.76 12.47 -7.43
C ASP A 36 -24.90 12.11 -8.92
N LYS A 37 -25.59 10.99 -9.20
CA LYS A 37 -25.80 10.51 -10.56
C LYS A 37 -26.70 11.42 -11.40
N ALA A 38 -27.43 12.35 -10.81
CA ALA A 38 -28.23 13.34 -11.54
C ALA A 38 -27.37 14.43 -12.18
N LEU A 39 -26.13 14.61 -11.76
CA LEU A 39 -25.21 15.57 -12.32
C LEU A 39 -24.46 15.00 -13.54
N PRO A 40 -24.08 15.88 -14.52
CA PRO A 40 -23.20 15.52 -15.63
C PRO A 40 -21.89 14.88 -15.17
N ALA A 41 -21.32 13.98 -15.99
CA ALA A 41 -20.14 13.21 -15.60
C ALA A 41 -18.88 14.06 -15.41
N ASP A 42 -18.69 15.09 -16.21
CA ASP A 42 -17.62 16.08 -16.13
C ASP A 42 -17.70 16.88 -14.81
N LEU A 43 -18.89 17.33 -14.45
CA LEU A 43 -19.12 18.06 -13.20
C LEU A 43 -18.88 17.17 -11.97
N ARG A 44 -19.31 15.90 -12.02
CA ARG A 44 -19.00 14.93 -10.95
C ARG A 44 -17.50 14.69 -10.82
N SER A 45 -16.80 14.60 -11.95
CA SER A 45 -15.34 14.46 -11.97
C SER A 45 -14.66 15.68 -11.35
N TRP A 46 -15.11 16.87 -11.69
CA TRP A 46 -14.62 18.12 -11.09
C TRP A 46 -14.80 18.16 -9.57
N TYR A 47 -16.01 17.83 -9.08
CA TYR A 47 -16.27 17.73 -7.63
C TYR A 47 -15.41 16.67 -6.96
N ASN A 48 -15.13 15.55 -7.65
CA ASN A 48 -14.25 14.49 -7.14
C ASN A 48 -12.80 14.95 -7.02
N ILE A 49 -12.30 15.75 -7.95
CA ILE A 49 -10.96 16.34 -7.87
C ILE A 49 -10.85 17.26 -6.66
N ILE A 50 -11.83 18.18 -6.49
CA ILE A 50 -11.81 19.12 -5.36
C ILE A 50 -11.88 18.41 -4.01
N GLN A 51 -12.81 17.45 -3.84
CA GLN A 51 -12.89 16.71 -2.59
C GLN A 51 -11.61 15.91 -2.32
N GLY A 52 -10.93 15.44 -3.37
CA GLY A 52 -9.63 14.80 -3.28
C GLY A 52 -8.53 15.75 -2.80
N ALA A 53 -8.45 16.95 -3.37
CA ALA A 53 -7.50 17.99 -2.96
C ALA A 53 -7.73 18.43 -1.50
N LEU A 54 -8.98 18.66 -1.10
CA LEU A 54 -9.33 18.96 0.29
C LEU A 54 -8.92 17.82 1.24
N LYS A 55 -9.08 16.55 0.84
CA LYS A 55 -8.62 15.41 1.63
C LYS A 55 -7.11 15.45 1.87
N VAL A 56 -6.33 15.83 0.87
CA VAL A 56 -4.86 15.94 1.02
C VAL A 56 -4.52 17.05 2.01
N ILE A 57 -5.13 18.23 1.90
CA ILE A 57 -4.91 19.36 2.83
C ILE A 57 -5.27 18.95 4.26
N LEU A 58 -6.44 18.35 4.47
CA LEU A 58 -6.90 17.92 5.80
C LEU A 58 -5.97 16.86 6.42
N ASN A 59 -5.47 15.92 5.63
CA ASN A 59 -4.55 14.91 6.14
C ASN A 59 -3.15 15.48 6.41
N ALA A 60 -2.70 16.44 5.59
CA ALA A 60 -1.40 17.08 5.74
C ALA A 60 -1.35 17.98 6.99
N SER A 61 -2.47 18.57 7.41
CA SER A 61 -2.53 19.47 8.58
C SER A 61 -2.00 18.81 9.87
N TYR A 62 -2.29 17.50 10.06
CA TYR A 62 -1.74 16.74 11.18
C TYR A 62 -0.21 16.71 11.17
N GLY A 63 0.40 16.47 10.00
CA GLY A 63 1.85 16.47 9.83
C GLY A 63 2.49 17.84 10.06
N VAL A 64 1.80 18.90 9.65
CA VAL A 64 2.24 20.30 9.86
C VAL A 64 2.34 20.63 11.35
N PHE A 65 1.35 20.24 12.16
CA PHE A 65 1.41 20.44 13.61
C PHE A 65 2.50 19.61 14.31
N GLY A 66 2.90 18.48 13.74
CA GLY A 66 3.90 17.58 14.31
C GLY A 66 5.34 17.80 13.83
N ALA A 67 5.60 18.72 12.89
CA ALA A 67 6.92 18.90 12.29
C ALA A 67 7.52 20.27 12.60
N GLU A 68 8.68 20.28 13.23
CA GLU A 68 9.40 21.51 13.70
C GLU A 68 9.72 22.51 12.59
N SER A 69 9.79 22.05 11.34
CA SER A 69 10.09 22.89 10.19
C SER A 69 8.95 23.80 9.73
N PHE A 70 7.76 23.68 10.33
CA PHE A 70 6.58 24.48 9.96
C PHE A 70 6.22 25.50 11.02
N ASP A 71 5.77 26.67 10.58
CA ASP A 71 5.35 27.80 11.45
C ASP A 71 4.16 27.45 12.36
N LEU A 72 3.36 26.44 11.99
CA LEU A 72 2.23 25.93 12.78
C LEU A 72 2.60 24.75 13.67
N TYR A 73 3.88 24.54 13.96
CA TYR A 73 4.34 23.48 14.83
C TYR A 73 3.71 23.58 16.21
N CYS A 74 2.95 22.55 16.61
CA CYS A 74 2.25 22.48 17.88
C CYS A 74 2.11 21.03 18.34
N PRO A 75 3.15 20.44 18.97
CA PRO A 75 3.16 19.07 19.46
C PRO A 75 1.92 18.68 20.27
N PRO A 76 1.40 19.52 21.19
CA PRO A 76 0.18 19.20 21.94
C PRO A 76 -1.04 18.89 21.03
N VAL A 77 -1.19 19.61 19.93
CA VAL A 77 -2.29 19.35 18.96
C VAL A 77 -2.07 18.02 18.23
N ALA A 78 -0.84 17.74 17.76
CA ALA A 78 -0.52 16.51 17.07
C ALA A 78 -0.66 15.29 18.00
N GLU A 79 -0.07 15.34 19.19
CA GLU A 79 -0.15 14.27 20.20
C GLU A 79 -1.57 14.05 20.70
N GLY A 80 -2.31 15.13 20.99
CA GLY A 80 -3.70 15.07 21.40
C GLY A 80 -4.60 14.45 20.34
N THR A 81 -4.41 14.80 19.06
CA THR A 81 -5.13 14.20 17.92
C THR A 81 -4.87 12.67 17.85
N ALA A 82 -3.62 12.27 17.96
CA ALA A 82 -3.25 10.84 17.94
C ALA A 82 -3.80 10.09 19.18
N ALA A 83 -3.79 10.72 20.36
CA ALA A 83 -4.34 10.15 21.60
C ALA A 83 -5.86 9.96 21.51
N VAL A 84 -6.59 10.96 20.99
CA VAL A 84 -8.04 10.84 20.75
C VAL A 84 -8.34 9.74 19.75
N ALA A 85 -7.61 9.65 18.64
CA ALA A 85 -7.80 8.60 17.65
C ALA A 85 -7.60 7.19 18.24
N ARG A 86 -6.52 6.97 19.00
CA ARG A 86 -6.26 5.69 19.69
C ARG A 86 -7.34 5.35 20.71
N HIS A 87 -7.76 6.34 21.50
CA HIS A 87 -8.84 6.16 22.47
C HIS A 87 -10.13 5.75 21.79
N SER A 88 -10.55 6.49 20.74
CA SER A 88 -11.79 6.20 20.02
C SER A 88 -11.77 4.80 19.39
N LEU A 89 -10.67 4.41 18.74
CA LEU A 89 -10.55 3.08 18.15
C LEU A 89 -10.64 1.99 19.23
N THR A 90 -10.02 2.20 20.40
CA THR A 90 -10.08 1.27 21.54
C THR A 90 -11.50 1.15 22.09
N GLN A 91 -12.22 2.27 22.23
CA GLN A 91 -13.62 2.26 22.66
C GLN A 91 -14.54 1.52 21.68
N ILE A 92 -14.38 1.77 20.36
CA ILE A 92 -15.14 1.09 19.31
C ILE A 92 -14.86 -0.43 19.35
N LEU A 93 -13.60 -0.82 19.52
CA LEU A 93 -13.19 -2.23 19.65
C LEU A 93 -13.84 -2.89 20.86
N ASN A 94 -13.85 -2.22 22.02
CA ASN A 94 -14.47 -2.73 23.23
C ASN A 94 -16.00 -2.85 23.09
N LYS A 95 -16.65 -1.84 22.50
CA LYS A 95 -18.09 -1.90 22.21
C LYS A 95 -18.44 -3.01 21.24
N ALA A 96 -17.64 -3.18 20.15
CA ALA A 96 -17.84 -4.27 19.20
C ALA A 96 -17.79 -5.64 19.91
N LYS A 97 -16.79 -5.86 20.76
CA LYS A 97 -16.69 -7.09 21.57
C LYS A 97 -17.88 -7.27 22.52
N ALA A 98 -18.31 -6.19 23.19
CA ALA A 98 -19.43 -6.23 24.14
C ALA A 98 -20.77 -6.62 23.49
N ILE A 99 -20.97 -6.26 22.21
CA ILE A 99 -22.16 -6.68 21.43
C ILE A 99 -21.96 -7.97 20.63
N GLY A 100 -20.91 -8.74 20.97
CA GLY A 100 -20.66 -10.07 20.42
C GLY A 100 -20.04 -10.08 19.02
N ILE A 101 -19.44 -8.99 18.56
CA ILE A 101 -18.73 -8.96 17.27
C ILE A 101 -17.29 -9.43 17.45
N GLN A 102 -16.89 -10.45 16.69
CA GLN A 102 -15.49 -10.84 16.62
C GLN A 102 -14.69 -9.86 15.76
N VAL A 103 -13.75 -9.16 16.38
CA VAL A 103 -12.80 -8.28 15.66
C VAL A 103 -11.56 -9.08 15.29
N LEU A 104 -11.25 -9.14 13.99
CA LEU A 104 -10.11 -9.88 13.45
C LEU A 104 -8.84 -9.04 13.40
N TYR A 105 -8.95 -7.76 13.02
CA TYR A 105 -7.82 -6.86 12.81
C TYR A 105 -8.27 -5.42 12.97
N GLY A 106 -7.37 -4.54 13.38
CA GLY A 106 -7.58 -3.11 13.44
C GLY A 106 -6.32 -2.34 13.03
N ASP A 107 -6.49 -1.28 12.29
CA ASP A 107 -5.39 -0.39 11.88
C ASP A 107 -5.86 1.06 11.80
N THR A 108 -5.20 1.90 12.58
CA THR A 108 -5.33 3.37 12.60
C THR A 108 -6.77 3.87 12.76
N ASP A 109 -7.63 3.66 11.78
CA ASP A 109 -9.00 4.19 11.66
C ASP A 109 -10.01 3.16 11.15
N SER A 110 -9.62 1.90 11.09
CA SER A 110 -10.48 0.82 10.57
C SER A 110 -10.43 -0.45 11.41
N LEU A 111 -11.53 -1.19 11.42
CA LEU A 111 -11.68 -2.50 12.05
C LEU A 111 -12.19 -3.53 11.03
N PHE A 112 -11.62 -4.72 11.07
CA PHE A 112 -12.12 -5.88 10.35
C PHE A 112 -12.97 -6.74 11.29
N LEU A 113 -14.23 -6.87 10.95
CA LEU A 113 -15.23 -7.58 11.72
C LEU A 113 -15.57 -8.90 11.01
N LYS A 114 -15.68 -9.99 11.78
CA LYS A 114 -16.04 -11.30 11.23
C LYS A 114 -17.55 -11.47 11.25
N ASN A 115 -18.17 -11.50 10.08
CA ASN A 115 -19.58 -11.81 9.85
C ASN A 115 -20.55 -11.11 10.83
N PRO A 116 -20.45 -9.78 11.05
CA PRO A 116 -21.40 -9.08 11.90
C PRO A 116 -22.77 -9.06 11.25
N SER A 117 -23.84 -9.15 12.06
CA SER A 117 -25.19 -8.92 11.56
C SER A 117 -25.41 -7.43 11.23
N LYS A 118 -26.42 -7.15 10.39
CA LYS A 118 -26.79 -5.76 10.06
C LYS A 118 -27.16 -4.97 11.31
N GLN A 119 -27.89 -5.57 12.24
CA GLN A 119 -28.28 -4.96 13.52
C GLN A 119 -27.06 -4.58 14.37
N GLN A 120 -26.06 -5.48 14.47
CA GLN A 120 -24.82 -5.19 15.20
C GLN A 120 -24.03 -4.02 14.57
N ILE A 121 -23.97 -3.96 13.23
CA ILE A 121 -23.30 -2.83 12.53
C ILE A 121 -24.02 -1.51 12.82
N GLU A 122 -25.36 -1.50 12.73
CA GLU A 122 -26.18 -0.31 13.00
C GLU A 122 -26.09 0.13 14.47
N GLU A 123 -26.06 -0.83 15.41
CA GLU A 123 -25.86 -0.52 16.83
C GLU A 123 -24.49 0.10 17.08
N LEU A 124 -23.42 -0.50 16.51
CA LEU A 124 -22.07 0.00 16.67
C LEU A 124 -21.92 1.41 16.08
N ALA A 125 -22.48 1.65 14.90
CA ALA A 125 -22.45 2.96 14.24
C ALA A 125 -23.20 4.03 15.06
N ARG A 126 -24.41 3.73 15.51
CA ARG A 126 -25.20 4.66 16.35
C ARG A 126 -24.51 4.96 17.68
N TRP A 127 -23.94 3.95 18.33
CA TRP A 127 -23.19 4.14 19.57
C TRP A 127 -21.95 5.03 19.33
N THR A 128 -21.19 4.80 18.25
CA THR A 128 -20.01 5.58 17.91
C THR A 128 -20.36 7.05 17.64
N GLU A 129 -21.46 7.30 16.94
CA GLU A 129 -21.92 8.67 16.68
C GLU A 129 -22.40 9.36 17.96
N HIS A 130 -23.12 8.65 18.83
CA HIS A 130 -23.65 9.20 20.07
C HIS A 130 -22.57 9.49 21.11
N GLU A 131 -21.70 8.51 21.40
CA GLU A 131 -20.71 8.61 22.47
C GLU A 131 -19.41 9.30 22.04
N LEU A 132 -18.92 9.01 20.82
CA LEU A 132 -17.64 9.51 20.35
C LEU A 132 -17.76 10.70 19.40
N LYS A 133 -18.97 11.05 18.97
CA LYS A 133 -19.26 12.11 17.96
C LYS A 133 -18.50 11.87 16.65
N MET A 134 -18.33 10.60 16.29
CA MET A 134 -17.63 10.16 15.09
C MET A 134 -18.55 9.28 14.25
N SER A 135 -18.54 9.47 12.92
CA SER A 135 -19.25 8.59 12.00
C SER A 135 -18.44 7.32 11.75
N LEU A 136 -19.09 6.17 11.79
CA LEU A 136 -18.54 4.87 11.43
C LEU A 136 -19.33 4.31 10.25
N ASP A 137 -18.66 4.08 9.13
CA ASP A 137 -19.25 3.57 7.90
C ASP A 137 -18.64 2.22 7.52
N VAL A 138 -19.42 1.39 6.81
CA VAL A 138 -18.90 0.19 6.16
C VAL A 138 -18.19 0.60 4.88
N ASP A 139 -16.87 0.47 4.84
CA ASP A 139 -16.05 0.82 3.66
C ASP A 139 -16.06 -0.31 2.63
N LYS A 140 -15.86 -1.56 3.07
CA LYS A 140 -15.76 -2.74 2.21
C LYS A 140 -16.32 -4.00 2.86
N VAL A 141 -16.87 -4.87 2.04
CA VAL A 141 -17.26 -6.23 2.44
C VAL A 141 -16.41 -7.23 1.67
N TYR A 142 -15.67 -8.04 2.42
CA TYR A 142 -14.80 -9.06 1.84
C TYR A 142 -15.46 -10.43 1.96
N ARG A 143 -15.43 -11.22 0.88
CA ARG A 143 -15.79 -12.63 0.91
C ARG A 143 -14.85 -13.41 1.84
N TYR A 144 -13.58 -13.10 1.80
CA TYR A 144 -12.56 -13.51 2.77
C TYR A 144 -11.38 -12.54 2.77
N ALA A 145 -10.61 -12.56 3.86
CA ALA A 145 -9.38 -11.80 3.97
C ALA A 145 -8.26 -12.66 4.57
N VAL A 146 -7.04 -12.38 4.16
CA VAL A 146 -5.82 -13.04 4.63
C VAL A 146 -4.94 -11.97 5.27
N PHE A 147 -4.58 -12.17 6.54
CA PHE A 147 -3.78 -11.23 7.31
C PHE A 147 -2.38 -11.80 7.53
N SER A 148 -1.36 -11.01 7.25
CA SER A 148 0.02 -11.32 7.61
C SER A 148 0.29 -10.92 9.07
N GLN A 149 1.31 -11.51 9.69
CA GLN A 149 1.77 -11.09 11.01
C GLN A 149 2.41 -9.69 11.00
N ARG A 150 2.74 -9.17 9.83
CA ARG A 150 3.32 -7.83 9.66
C ARG A 150 2.23 -6.78 9.69
N LYS A 151 2.50 -5.65 10.37
CA LYS A 151 1.57 -4.52 10.43
C LYS A 151 1.23 -3.99 9.04
N LYS A 152 -0.04 -3.64 8.81
CA LYS A 152 -0.55 -3.02 7.58
C LYS A 152 -0.46 -3.88 6.32
N ASN A 153 -0.27 -5.19 6.46
CA ASN A 153 -0.19 -6.13 5.35
C ASN A 153 -1.37 -7.09 5.38
N TYR A 154 -2.25 -6.95 4.41
CA TYR A 154 -3.35 -7.88 4.21
C TYR A 154 -3.78 -7.93 2.75
N LEU A 155 -4.48 -8.99 2.42
CA LEU A 155 -5.16 -9.19 1.15
C LEU A 155 -6.62 -9.53 1.44
N GLY A 156 -7.55 -8.83 0.81
CA GLY A 156 -8.98 -9.12 0.89
C GLY A 156 -9.57 -9.36 -0.49
N VAL A 157 -10.47 -10.31 -0.61
CA VAL A 157 -11.21 -10.57 -1.85
C VAL A 157 -12.66 -10.13 -1.64
N LEU A 158 -13.09 -9.16 -2.42
CA LEU A 158 -14.45 -8.61 -2.41
C LEU A 158 -15.47 -9.63 -2.97
N GLU A 159 -16.74 -9.37 -2.77
CA GLU A 159 -17.82 -10.24 -3.28
C GLU A 159 -17.81 -10.35 -4.80
N ASP A 160 -17.48 -9.29 -5.51
CA ASP A 160 -17.33 -9.24 -6.97
C ASP A 160 -16.06 -9.93 -7.50
N GLY A 161 -15.19 -10.42 -6.59
CA GLY A 161 -13.92 -11.04 -6.92
C GLY A 161 -12.75 -10.08 -7.04
N ALA A 162 -12.94 -8.78 -6.90
CA ALA A 162 -11.85 -7.81 -6.90
C ALA A 162 -10.94 -8.06 -5.69
N VAL A 163 -9.62 -8.01 -5.92
CA VAL A 163 -8.60 -8.27 -4.90
C VAL A 163 -8.03 -6.94 -4.40
N ASP A 164 -8.30 -6.65 -3.13
CA ASP A 164 -7.72 -5.50 -2.43
C ASP A 164 -6.45 -5.92 -1.69
N VAL A 165 -5.36 -5.26 -2.01
CA VAL A 165 -4.02 -5.57 -1.47
C VAL A 165 -3.49 -4.34 -0.74
N LYS A 166 -3.14 -4.48 0.53
CA LYS A 166 -2.54 -3.43 1.36
C LYS A 166 -1.14 -3.81 1.83
N GLY A 167 -0.24 -2.84 1.76
CA GLY A 167 1.12 -2.96 2.31
C GLY A 167 2.06 -3.90 1.55
N LEU A 168 1.55 -4.75 0.66
CA LEU A 168 2.33 -5.76 -0.03
C LEU A 168 3.28 -5.14 -1.06
N THR A 169 4.51 -5.65 -1.07
CA THR A 169 5.59 -5.18 -1.95
C THR A 169 5.22 -5.30 -3.42
N GLY A 170 4.45 -6.32 -3.82
CA GLY A 170 3.99 -6.54 -5.19
C GLY A 170 3.16 -5.41 -5.81
N LYS A 171 2.69 -4.43 -5.00
CA LYS A 171 1.96 -3.23 -5.45
C LYS A 171 2.90 -2.05 -5.75
N LYS A 172 4.19 -2.14 -5.46
CA LYS A 172 5.14 -1.04 -5.68
C LYS A 172 5.33 -0.77 -7.18
N ARG A 173 5.47 0.51 -7.53
CA ARG A 173 5.65 0.95 -8.93
C ARG A 173 6.96 0.45 -9.58
N HIS A 174 7.96 0.12 -8.77
CA HIS A 174 9.32 -0.21 -9.23
C HIS A 174 9.64 -1.71 -9.13
N ILE A 175 8.66 -2.58 -9.42
CA ILE A 175 8.90 -4.02 -9.50
C ILE A 175 8.98 -4.40 -10.97
N PRO A 176 9.98 -5.23 -11.37
CA PRO A 176 10.09 -5.74 -12.72
C PRO A 176 8.80 -6.41 -13.19
N VAL A 177 8.43 -6.17 -14.45
CA VAL A 177 7.19 -6.70 -15.06
C VAL A 177 7.14 -8.22 -14.96
N PHE A 178 8.28 -8.89 -15.07
CA PHE A 178 8.41 -10.34 -14.91
C PHE A 178 7.85 -10.84 -13.57
N ILE A 179 8.25 -10.21 -12.47
CA ILE A 179 7.76 -10.56 -11.11
C ILE A 179 6.30 -10.12 -10.95
N LYS A 180 5.95 -8.95 -11.48
CA LYS A 180 4.60 -8.42 -11.40
C LYS A 180 3.58 -9.32 -12.10
N LYS A 181 3.89 -9.87 -13.28
CA LYS A 181 3.04 -10.85 -13.99
C LYS A 181 2.71 -12.06 -13.09
N SER A 182 3.70 -12.59 -12.38
CA SER A 182 3.49 -13.72 -11.45
C SER A 182 2.65 -13.31 -10.23
N PHE A 183 2.84 -12.10 -9.70
CA PHE A 183 2.00 -11.57 -8.62
C PHE A 183 0.54 -11.34 -9.06
N ASP A 184 0.32 -10.89 -10.27
CA ASP A 184 -1.02 -10.72 -10.84
C ASP A 184 -1.71 -12.08 -11.05
N ARG A 185 -1.01 -13.11 -11.55
CA ARG A 185 -1.52 -14.49 -11.62
C ARG A 185 -1.95 -15.03 -10.24
N MET A 186 -1.17 -14.76 -9.19
CA MET A 186 -1.53 -15.11 -7.82
C MET A 186 -2.85 -14.42 -7.40
N LYS A 187 -3.00 -13.12 -7.66
CA LYS A 187 -4.25 -12.38 -7.35
C LYS A 187 -5.44 -12.98 -8.09
N GLU A 188 -5.30 -13.27 -9.38
CA GLU A 188 -6.36 -13.91 -10.17
C GLU A 188 -6.76 -15.27 -9.62
N ARG A 189 -5.78 -16.05 -9.11
CA ARG A 189 -6.07 -17.33 -8.49
C ARG A 189 -6.83 -17.17 -7.17
N LEU A 190 -6.42 -16.24 -6.33
CA LEU A 190 -7.11 -15.91 -5.08
C LEU A 190 -8.53 -15.36 -5.33
N ALA A 191 -8.72 -14.56 -6.37
CA ALA A 191 -10.03 -14.04 -6.77
C ALA A 191 -11.07 -15.15 -7.03
N LYS A 192 -10.63 -16.32 -7.49
CA LYS A 192 -11.50 -17.45 -7.84
C LYS A 192 -11.90 -18.32 -6.63
N VAL A 193 -11.28 -18.14 -5.48
CA VAL A 193 -11.56 -18.92 -4.27
C VAL A 193 -12.95 -18.57 -3.73
N LYS A 194 -13.80 -19.57 -3.53
CA LYS A 194 -15.15 -19.45 -2.97
C LYS A 194 -15.37 -20.31 -1.73
N THR A 195 -14.66 -21.42 -1.62
CA THR A 195 -14.83 -22.42 -0.57
C THR A 195 -13.48 -22.73 0.11
N PRO A 196 -13.47 -23.30 1.33
CA PRO A 196 -12.23 -23.75 1.97
C PRO A 196 -11.39 -24.72 1.12
N PRO A 197 -11.96 -25.73 0.44
CA PRO A 197 -11.20 -26.57 -0.50
C PRO A 197 -10.56 -25.80 -1.66
N ASP A 198 -11.27 -24.78 -2.22
CA ASP A 198 -10.69 -23.92 -3.25
C ASP A 198 -9.47 -23.15 -2.73
N PHE A 199 -9.50 -22.75 -1.44
CA PHE A 199 -8.41 -22.04 -0.80
C PHE A 199 -7.16 -22.93 -0.69
N GLU A 200 -7.31 -24.20 -0.29
CA GLU A 200 -6.19 -25.13 -0.23
C GLU A 200 -5.62 -25.44 -1.62
N ASN A 201 -6.47 -25.56 -2.64
CA ASN A 201 -6.01 -25.68 -4.02
C ASN A 201 -5.28 -24.41 -4.50
N ALA A 202 -5.80 -23.23 -4.15
CA ALA A 202 -5.14 -21.97 -4.49
C ALA A 202 -3.74 -21.85 -3.86
N LYS A 203 -3.53 -22.35 -2.64
CA LYS A 203 -2.19 -22.38 -2.01
C LYS A 203 -1.20 -23.20 -2.84
N LYS A 204 -1.61 -24.37 -3.33
CA LYS A 204 -0.77 -25.22 -4.21
C LYS A 204 -0.43 -24.50 -5.52
N ASP A 205 -1.44 -23.94 -6.17
CA ASP A 205 -1.25 -23.21 -7.43
C ASP A 205 -0.34 -21.98 -7.25
N ILE A 206 -0.44 -21.28 -6.10
CA ILE A 206 0.43 -20.14 -5.77
C ILE A 206 1.87 -20.60 -5.56
N ALA A 207 2.08 -21.70 -4.87
CA ALA A 207 3.43 -22.30 -4.74
C ALA A 207 4.02 -22.64 -6.11
N GLU A 208 3.24 -23.19 -7.03
CA GLU A 208 3.67 -23.46 -8.40
C GLU A 208 3.99 -22.19 -9.18
N ILE A 209 3.18 -21.14 -9.07
CA ILE A 209 3.44 -19.82 -9.70
C ILE A 209 4.78 -19.25 -9.23
N VAL A 210 5.07 -19.31 -7.94
CA VAL A 210 6.32 -18.80 -7.36
C VAL A 210 7.50 -19.65 -7.83
N ARG A 211 7.37 -20.98 -7.80
CA ARG A 211 8.40 -21.91 -8.26
C ARG A 211 8.70 -21.74 -9.75
N ASP A 212 7.68 -21.60 -10.61
CA ASP A 212 7.84 -21.34 -12.04
C ASP A 212 8.61 -20.04 -12.28
N CYS A 213 8.22 -18.96 -11.58
CA CYS A 213 8.92 -17.69 -11.68
C CYS A 213 10.40 -17.78 -11.26
N TYR A 214 10.68 -18.47 -10.14
CA TYR A 214 12.04 -18.71 -9.67
C TYR A 214 12.87 -19.51 -10.68
N MET A 215 12.32 -20.62 -11.20
CA MET A 215 13.02 -21.48 -12.16
C MET A 215 13.32 -20.75 -13.47
N LYS A 216 12.38 -19.93 -13.96
CA LYS A 216 12.59 -19.09 -15.14
C LYS A 216 13.70 -18.05 -14.92
N LEU A 217 13.78 -17.45 -13.73
CA LEU A 217 14.89 -16.55 -13.38
C LEU A 217 16.23 -17.30 -13.39
N LYS A 218 16.31 -18.47 -12.74
CA LYS A 218 17.55 -19.28 -12.68
C LYS A 218 18.01 -19.74 -14.07
N ARG A 219 17.07 -20.10 -14.96
CA ARG A 219 17.36 -20.53 -16.34
C ARG A 219 17.53 -19.39 -17.33
N ARG A 220 17.36 -18.11 -16.88
CA ARG A 220 17.42 -16.91 -17.72
C ARG A 220 16.36 -16.93 -18.84
N GLU A 221 15.16 -17.44 -18.52
CA GLU A 221 14.02 -17.56 -19.44
C GLU A 221 13.06 -16.38 -19.26
N TRP A 222 13.32 -15.29 -19.95
CA TRP A 222 12.42 -14.13 -20.10
C TRP A 222 12.37 -13.71 -21.56
N GLU A 223 11.27 -13.11 -21.97
CA GLU A 223 11.02 -12.74 -23.38
C GLU A 223 11.86 -11.53 -23.79
N SER A 224 11.92 -10.52 -22.93
CA SER A 224 12.65 -9.27 -23.19
C SER A 224 13.42 -8.82 -21.96
N MET A 225 14.53 -8.12 -22.16
CA MET A 225 15.27 -7.44 -21.07
C MET A 225 14.39 -6.41 -20.35
N SER A 226 13.42 -5.83 -21.04
CA SER A 226 12.45 -4.92 -20.46
C SER A 226 11.55 -5.57 -19.42
N ASP A 227 11.35 -6.90 -19.45
CA ASP A 227 10.61 -7.62 -18.42
C ASP A 227 11.31 -7.57 -17.05
N LEU A 228 12.63 -7.43 -17.05
CA LEU A 228 13.45 -7.29 -15.85
C LEU A 228 13.73 -5.83 -15.46
N ALA A 229 13.26 -4.86 -16.23
CA ALA A 229 13.58 -3.46 -16.05
C ALA A 229 12.94 -2.85 -14.80
N PHE A 230 13.73 -2.00 -14.15
CA PHE A 230 13.26 -1.00 -13.22
C PHE A 230 13.11 0.31 -13.98
N ASN A 231 11.94 0.91 -13.91
CA ASN A 231 11.60 2.13 -14.62
C ASN A 231 11.47 3.30 -13.63
N VAL A 232 12.33 4.29 -13.75
CA VAL A 232 12.37 5.44 -12.84
C VAL A 232 12.52 6.72 -13.66
N VAL A 233 11.67 7.71 -13.36
CA VAL A 233 11.76 9.03 -14.00
C VAL A 233 12.94 9.81 -13.43
N LEU A 234 13.72 10.43 -14.28
CA LEU A 234 14.79 11.34 -13.89
C LEU A 234 14.18 12.62 -13.33
N GLY A 235 14.35 12.84 -12.02
CA GLY A 235 13.70 13.96 -11.32
C GLY A 235 14.34 15.33 -11.60
N GLU A 236 15.64 15.33 -11.90
CA GLU A 236 16.45 16.53 -12.10
C GLU A 236 17.45 16.30 -13.24
N GLU A 237 18.11 17.38 -13.69
CA GLU A 237 19.22 17.26 -14.63
C GLU A 237 20.39 16.47 -14.03
N LEU A 238 21.10 15.70 -14.87
CA LEU A 238 22.15 14.78 -14.42
C LEU A 238 23.26 15.43 -13.61
N ASP A 239 23.53 16.69 -13.87
CA ASP A 239 24.62 17.47 -13.24
C ASP A 239 24.24 17.94 -11.82
N HIS A 240 22.94 17.90 -11.45
CA HIS A 240 22.44 18.24 -10.11
C HIS A 240 22.64 17.09 -9.09
N TYR A 241 22.89 15.87 -9.54
CA TYR A 241 23.12 14.72 -8.65
C TYR A 241 24.57 14.67 -8.14
N THR A 242 24.91 15.56 -7.19
CA THR A 242 26.30 15.73 -6.69
C THR A 242 26.59 14.93 -5.41
N LYS A 243 25.62 14.83 -4.48
CA LYS A 243 25.83 14.19 -3.17
C LYS A 243 25.67 12.66 -3.20
N THR A 244 24.68 12.15 -3.90
CA THR A 244 24.42 10.72 -4.07
C THR A 244 24.07 10.43 -5.51
N THR A 245 24.54 9.29 -6.04
CA THR A 245 24.20 8.86 -7.39
C THR A 245 23.27 7.65 -7.32
N PRO A 246 21.93 7.87 -7.35
CA PRO A 246 20.95 6.80 -7.39
C PRO A 246 21.15 5.86 -8.58
N GLN A 247 20.61 4.65 -8.51
CA GLN A 247 20.84 3.62 -9.53
C GLN A 247 20.37 4.02 -10.93
N HIS A 248 19.21 4.66 -11.04
CA HIS A 248 18.71 5.19 -12.32
C HIS A 248 19.61 6.29 -12.88
N VAL A 249 20.24 7.12 -12.02
CA VAL A 249 21.18 8.15 -12.43
C VAL A 249 22.50 7.52 -12.93
N LYS A 250 22.97 6.43 -12.29
CA LYS A 250 24.13 5.68 -12.81
C LYS A 250 23.85 5.15 -14.20
N ALA A 251 22.66 4.56 -14.43
CA ALA A 251 22.25 4.10 -15.74
C ALA A 251 22.09 5.25 -16.76
N ALA A 252 21.50 6.36 -16.36
CA ALA A 252 21.37 7.55 -17.21
C ALA A 252 22.74 8.13 -17.65
N LYS A 253 23.73 8.17 -16.74
CA LYS A 253 25.10 8.57 -17.11
C LYS A 253 25.74 7.65 -18.14
N MET A 254 25.45 6.34 -18.08
CA MET A 254 25.91 5.41 -19.13
C MET A 254 25.24 5.67 -20.47
N LEU A 255 23.93 5.96 -20.49
CA LEU A 255 23.22 6.32 -21.71
C LEU A 255 23.77 7.62 -22.31
N LYS A 256 24.02 8.64 -21.49
CA LYS A 256 24.63 9.90 -21.92
C LYS A 256 26.03 9.67 -22.52
N ALA A 257 26.84 8.80 -21.90
CA ALA A 257 28.17 8.42 -22.43
C ALA A 257 28.09 7.68 -23.77
N ASN A 258 26.96 7.04 -24.07
CA ASN A 258 26.69 6.40 -25.35
C ASN A 258 25.93 7.31 -26.35
N GLY A 259 25.90 8.63 -26.10
CA GLY A 259 25.40 9.62 -27.05
C GLY A 259 23.90 9.94 -26.94
N LEU A 260 23.17 9.43 -25.90
CA LEU A 260 21.79 9.86 -25.68
C LEU A 260 21.75 11.20 -24.95
N ASP A 261 20.95 12.12 -25.48
CA ASP A 261 20.60 13.37 -24.77
C ASP A 261 19.44 13.09 -23.82
N LEU A 262 19.64 13.31 -22.51
CA LEU A 262 18.69 13.01 -21.44
C LEU A 262 18.38 14.27 -20.63
N LYS A 263 17.09 14.46 -20.32
CA LYS A 263 16.57 15.62 -19.57
C LYS A 263 15.77 15.18 -18.35
N ALA A 264 15.58 16.09 -17.42
CA ALA A 264 14.65 15.92 -16.33
C ALA A 264 13.25 15.57 -16.89
N GLY A 265 12.62 14.54 -16.32
CA GLY A 265 11.35 13.98 -16.81
C GLY A 265 11.49 12.71 -17.66
N ASP A 266 12.68 12.40 -18.17
CA ASP A 266 12.91 11.19 -18.96
C ASP A 266 12.80 9.90 -18.12
N LEU A 267 12.24 8.85 -18.72
CA LEU A 267 12.11 7.54 -18.10
C LEU A 267 13.39 6.72 -18.33
N ILE A 268 14.08 6.40 -17.25
CA ILE A 268 15.28 5.57 -17.28
C ILE A 268 14.92 4.12 -16.95
N SER A 269 15.15 3.23 -17.93
CA SER A 269 14.94 1.79 -17.82
C SER A 269 16.28 1.09 -17.58
N PHE A 270 16.44 0.41 -16.47
CA PHE A 270 17.68 -0.27 -16.12
C PHE A 270 17.46 -1.63 -15.46
N VAL A 271 18.45 -2.50 -15.56
CA VAL A 271 18.49 -3.82 -14.96
C VAL A 271 19.61 -3.92 -13.93
N LYS A 272 19.51 -4.92 -13.04
CA LYS A 272 20.56 -5.27 -12.09
C LYS A 272 21.57 -6.20 -12.75
N VAL A 273 22.85 -5.89 -12.60
CA VAL A 273 23.96 -6.66 -13.14
C VAL A 273 24.97 -7.00 -12.04
N THR A 274 25.74 -8.07 -12.25
CA THR A 274 26.72 -8.55 -11.27
C THR A 274 27.94 -7.65 -11.14
N LYS A 275 28.37 -7.03 -12.24
CA LYS A 275 29.55 -6.15 -12.26
C LYS A 275 29.20 -4.74 -11.82
N GLU A 276 30.15 -4.04 -11.21
CA GLU A 276 30.05 -2.61 -10.90
C GLU A 276 29.65 -1.80 -12.17
N PRO A 277 28.77 -0.82 -12.03
CA PRO A 277 28.20 -0.26 -10.82
C PRO A 277 26.89 -0.94 -10.35
N HIS A 278 26.70 -2.23 -10.65
CA HIS A 278 25.57 -3.12 -10.30
C HIS A 278 24.23 -2.74 -10.95
N VAL A 279 24.28 -1.87 -11.94
CA VAL A 279 23.13 -1.49 -12.79
C VAL A 279 23.64 -1.22 -14.21
N LYS A 280 22.76 -1.48 -15.18
CA LYS A 280 23.04 -1.18 -16.59
C LYS A 280 21.74 -0.81 -17.30
N PRO A 281 21.73 0.18 -18.21
CA PRO A 281 20.57 0.45 -19.05
C PRO A 281 20.11 -0.80 -19.78
N VAL A 282 18.80 -0.94 -19.99
CA VAL A 282 18.22 -2.10 -20.68
C VAL A 282 18.84 -2.27 -22.07
N GLU A 283 19.07 -1.20 -22.78
CA GLU A 283 19.60 -1.13 -24.14
C GLU A 283 21.04 -1.65 -24.26
N LEU A 284 21.80 -1.55 -23.17
CA LEU A 284 23.23 -1.91 -23.14
C LEU A 284 23.48 -3.25 -22.43
N ALA A 285 22.47 -3.83 -21.78
CA ALA A 285 22.62 -5.02 -20.96
C ALA A 285 22.46 -6.30 -21.77
N THR A 286 23.20 -7.34 -21.38
CA THR A 286 23.08 -8.70 -21.93
C THR A 286 22.57 -9.68 -20.90
N LYS A 287 21.96 -10.80 -21.36
CA LYS A 287 21.39 -11.83 -20.45
C LYS A 287 22.40 -12.38 -19.44
N ASN A 288 23.66 -12.50 -19.84
CA ASN A 288 24.72 -13.10 -18.99
C ASN A 288 25.17 -12.17 -17.87
N GLU A 289 24.98 -10.86 -18.01
CA GLU A 289 25.36 -9.85 -17.00
C GLU A 289 24.35 -9.75 -15.85
N ILE A 290 23.11 -10.23 -16.04
CA ILE A 290 22.03 -10.10 -15.07
C ILE A 290 22.37 -10.76 -13.75
N ASP A 291 22.21 -10.02 -12.66
CA ASP A 291 22.37 -10.51 -11.29
C ASP A 291 21.11 -11.27 -10.84
N ILE A 292 21.07 -12.57 -11.11
CA ILE A 292 19.92 -13.43 -10.81
C ILE A 292 19.59 -13.42 -9.32
N GLU A 293 20.58 -13.41 -8.43
CA GLU A 293 20.36 -13.46 -6.98
C GLU A 293 19.61 -12.19 -6.50
N LYS A 294 19.91 -11.04 -7.08
CA LYS A 294 19.13 -9.82 -6.80
C LYS A 294 17.68 -9.95 -7.23
N TYR A 295 17.39 -10.54 -8.40
CA TYR A 295 16.01 -10.74 -8.84
C TYR A 295 15.29 -11.81 -8.02
N VAL A 296 15.96 -12.85 -7.57
CA VAL A 296 15.42 -13.83 -6.62
C VAL A 296 15.08 -13.15 -5.29
N ALA A 297 15.95 -12.28 -4.77
CA ALA A 297 15.67 -11.51 -3.56
C ALA A 297 14.45 -10.57 -3.74
N TYR A 298 14.27 -9.96 -4.92
CA TYR A 298 13.07 -9.18 -5.23
C TYR A 298 11.82 -10.06 -5.33
N LEU A 299 11.92 -11.24 -5.94
CA LEU A 299 10.84 -12.22 -6.00
C LEU A 299 10.43 -12.63 -4.58
N GLN A 300 11.36 -13.04 -3.76
CA GLN A 300 11.15 -13.41 -2.37
C GLN A 300 10.47 -12.26 -1.61
N SER A 301 11.05 -11.07 -1.61
CA SER A 301 10.49 -9.92 -0.88
C SER A 301 9.11 -9.49 -1.38
N THR A 302 8.76 -9.81 -2.63
CA THR A 302 7.44 -9.52 -3.20
C THR A 302 6.38 -10.50 -2.70
N PHE A 303 6.73 -11.76 -2.56
CA PHE A 303 5.80 -12.83 -2.22
C PHE A 303 5.76 -13.18 -0.74
N ASP A 304 6.87 -13.02 0.01
CA ASP A 304 6.99 -13.40 1.42
C ASP A 304 5.77 -13.01 2.27
N GLN A 305 5.30 -11.76 2.10
CA GLN A 305 4.21 -11.23 2.91
C GLN A 305 2.87 -11.94 2.65
N VAL A 306 2.64 -12.41 1.43
CA VAL A 306 1.45 -13.18 1.08
C VAL A 306 1.63 -14.63 1.45
N LEU A 307 2.79 -15.21 1.14
CA LEU A 307 3.11 -16.60 1.46
C LEU A 307 3.02 -16.86 2.96
N ASP A 308 3.60 -15.97 3.77
CA ASP A 308 3.53 -16.01 5.23
C ASP A 308 2.05 -16.04 5.73
N ALA A 309 1.20 -15.18 5.18
CA ALA A 309 -0.22 -15.16 5.49
C ALA A 309 -0.97 -16.42 5.02
N LEU A 310 -0.51 -17.09 3.98
CA LEU A 310 -1.05 -18.36 3.49
C LEU A 310 -0.46 -19.59 4.22
N GLY A 311 0.49 -19.39 5.12
CA GLY A 311 1.22 -20.47 5.79
C GLY A 311 2.16 -21.23 4.85
N LEU A 312 2.73 -20.55 3.85
CA LEU A 312 3.69 -21.06 2.89
C LEU A 312 5.06 -20.42 3.13
N ASP A 313 6.12 -21.20 2.98
CA ASP A 313 7.51 -20.74 3.08
C ASP A 313 8.13 -20.65 1.69
N PHE A 314 8.78 -19.53 1.38
CA PHE A 314 9.39 -19.30 0.07
C PHE A 314 10.53 -20.30 -0.22
N GLU A 315 11.37 -20.57 0.77
CA GLU A 315 12.53 -21.45 0.61
C GLU A 315 12.09 -22.91 0.41
N GLU A 316 11.04 -23.35 1.10
CA GLU A 316 10.44 -24.67 0.88
C GLU A 316 9.86 -24.80 -0.55
N ILE A 317 9.21 -23.73 -1.04
CA ILE A 317 8.66 -23.69 -2.40
C ILE A 317 9.75 -23.87 -3.45
N ILE A 318 10.89 -23.22 -3.29
CA ILE A 318 12.00 -23.28 -4.25
C ILE A 318 12.91 -24.51 -4.07
N GLY A 319 12.65 -25.34 -3.06
CA GLY A 319 13.34 -26.61 -2.82
C GLY A 319 14.61 -26.49 -2.00
N LEU A 320 14.80 -25.38 -1.26
CA LEU A 320 15.89 -25.28 -0.30
C LEU A 320 15.55 -26.02 1.00
N THR A 321 16.38 -26.98 1.37
CA THR A 321 16.22 -27.72 2.62
C THR A 321 16.76 -26.92 3.82
N LYS A 322 16.24 -27.23 5.04
CA LYS A 322 16.70 -26.54 6.28
C LYS A 322 18.21 -26.63 6.52
N LEU A 323 18.89 -27.64 5.98
CA LEU A 323 20.33 -27.81 6.07
C LEU A 323 21.13 -26.77 5.26
N GLU A 324 20.60 -26.35 4.11
CA GLU A 324 21.23 -25.33 3.25
C GLU A 324 21.10 -23.91 3.81
N ARG A 325 20.30 -23.73 4.89
CA ARG A 325 20.21 -22.46 5.63
C ARG A 325 21.41 -22.17 6.53
N PHE A 326 22.23 -23.17 6.82
CA PHE A 326 23.36 -23.07 7.75
C PHE A 326 24.72 -23.12 7.05
N MET A 327 24.75 -23.22 5.74
CA MET A 327 25.94 -23.12 4.90
C MET A 327 26.03 -21.75 4.22
#